data_ea653b3b693bd0fc81c6b898b74e311c
#
_entry.id   ea653b3b693bd0fc81c6b898b74e311c
#
_cell.length_a   1.000
_cell.length_b   1.000
_cell.length_c   1.000
_cell.angle_alpha   90.00
_cell.angle_beta   90.00
_cell.angle_gamma   90.00
#
_symmetry.space_group_name_H-M   'P 1'
#
loop_
_entity.id
_entity.type
_entity.pdbx_description
1 polymer ?
#
loop_
_entity_poly.entity_id
_entity_poly.type
_entity_poly.pdbx_seq_one_letter_code
_entity_poly.pdbx_strand_id
1 'polypeptide(L)'
;IEACRDTEYVMKVIKKIKEYGLKVGIAIKPNTPISDLSGYIEYLDYVLVMTVEPGFSGQSFMYSCVSKIEELKAKYPNLNIQVDGGINEKTFEVCVKSGANIFVSGSTLFKHNNPRNLISKLKSL
;
A
#
# COMPACT_ATOMS: atom_id res chain seq x y z
N ILE A 1 0.67 -10.57 -3.97
CA ILE A 1 0.37 -10.68 -5.41
C ILE A 1 0.10 -9.31 -6.00
N GLU A 2 0.21 -9.18 -7.30
CA GLU A 2 -0.07 -7.95 -8.03
C GLU A 2 -1.44 -8.04 -8.68
N ALA A 3 -2.19 -6.93 -8.65
CA ALA A 3 -3.50 -6.87 -9.27
C ALA A 3 -3.40 -7.02 -10.80
N CYS A 4 -4.27 -7.83 -11.35
CA CYS A 4 -4.41 -7.99 -12.79
C CYS A 4 -5.89 -8.18 -13.14
N ARG A 5 -6.21 -8.12 -14.43
CA ARG A 5 -7.60 -8.23 -14.89
C ARG A 5 -8.12 -9.66 -14.89
N ASP A 6 -7.26 -10.64 -14.76
CA ASP A 6 -7.67 -12.05 -14.69
C ASP A 6 -8.13 -12.39 -13.27
N THR A 7 -9.40 -12.08 -13.01
CA THR A 7 -10.02 -12.29 -11.70
C THR A 7 -10.01 -13.77 -11.29
N GLU A 8 -10.18 -14.68 -12.22
CA GLU A 8 -10.17 -16.11 -11.95
C GLU A 8 -8.80 -16.58 -11.44
N TYR A 9 -7.75 -16.14 -12.11
CA TYR A 9 -6.37 -16.43 -11.70
C TYR A 9 -6.06 -15.84 -10.32
N VAL A 10 -6.41 -14.58 -10.10
CA VAL A 10 -6.19 -13.89 -8.82
C VAL A 10 -6.90 -14.62 -7.68
N MET A 11 -8.17 -14.99 -7.88
CA MET A 11 -8.94 -15.73 -6.89
C MET A 11 -8.32 -17.09 -6.56
N LYS A 12 -7.79 -17.77 -7.55
CA LYS A 12 -7.07 -19.04 -7.36
C LYS A 12 -5.85 -18.88 -6.46
N VAL A 13 -5.05 -17.84 -6.70
CA VAL A 13 -3.87 -17.53 -5.89
C VAL A 13 -4.27 -17.13 -4.46
N ILE A 14 -5.29 -16.31 -4.30
CA ILE A 14 -5.80 -15.91 -2.97
C ILE A 14 -6.21 -17.13 -2.16
N LYS A 15 -7.00 -18.03 -2.75
CA LYS A 15 -7.44 -19.25 -2.07
C LYS A 15 -6.25 -20.13 -1.67
N LYS A 16 -5.26 -20.24 -2.54
CA LYS A 16 -4.06 -21.02 -2.26
C LYS A 16 -3.28 -20.47 -1.06
N ILE A 17 -3.10 -19.15 -1.00
CA ILE A 17 -2.42 -18.49 0.12
C ILE A 17 -3.18 -18.73 1.42
N LYS A 18 -4.50 -18.60 1.39
CA LYS A 18 -5.35 -18.80 2.58
C LYS A 18 -5.36 -20.25 3.08
N GLU A 19 -5.26 -21.22 2.18
CA GLU A 19 -5.14 -22.64 2.55
C GLU A 19 -3.94 -22.91 3.44
N TYR A 20 -2.85 -22.13 3.28
CA TYR A 20 -1.67 -22.23 4.14
C TYR A 20 -1.80 -21.45 5.46
N GLY A 21 -2.96 -20.88 5.76
CA GLY A 21 -3.17 -20.08 6.97
C GLY A 21 -2.47 -18.73 6.96
N LEU A 22 -2.10 -18.23 5.81
CA LEU A 22 -1.37 -16.97 5.65
C LEU A 22 -2.31 -15.81 5.32
N LYS A 23 -1.87 -14.60 5.67
CA LYS A 23 -2.52 -13.37 5.23
C LYS A 23 -2.21 -13.12 3.76
N VAL A 24 -3.17 -12.54 3.04
CA VAL A 24 -3.01 -12.22 1.63
C VAL A 24 -3.25 -10.74 1.38
N GLY A 25 -2.33 -10.13 0.66
CA GLY A 25 -2.46 -8.76 0.18
C GLY A 25 -2.24 -8.70 -1.32
N ILE A 26 -2.71 -7.63 -1.92
CA ILE A 26 -2.52 -7.37 -3.33
C ILE A 26 -1.88 -6.00 -3.53
N ALA A 27 -0.98 -5.90 -4.50
CA ALA A 27 -0.33 -4.65 -4.86
C ALA A 27 -0.98 -4.05 -6.10
N ILE A 28 -1.23 -2.76 -6.07
CA ILE A 28 -1.67 -1.98 -7.22
C ILE A 28 -0.62 -0.93 -7.56
N LYS A 29 -0.34 -0.82 -8.85
CA LYS A 29 0.58 0.20 -9.40
C LYS A 29 -0.12 1.55 -9.48
N PRO A 30 0.63 2.66 -9.64
CA PRO A 30 0.01 3.98 -9.78
C PRO A 30 -1.08 4.06 -10.85
N ASN A 31 -0.93 3.33 -11.93
CA ASN A 31 -1.89 3.33 -13.05
C ASN A 31 -3.01 2.28 -12.91
N THR A 32 -2.96 1.42 -11.90
CA THR A 32 -3.98 0.39 -11.71
C THR A 32 -5.23 0.99 -11.09
N PRO A 33 -6.40 0.91 -11.72
CA PRO A 33 -7.63 1.45 -11.14
C PRO A 33 -8.12 0.56 -9.99
N ILE A 34 -8.76 1.18 -9.00
CA ILE A 34 -9.33 0.46 -7.85
C ILE A 34 -10.41 -0.52 -8.29
N SER A 35 -11.11 -0.22 -9.37
CA SER A 35 -12.14 -1.10 -9.91
C SER A 35 -11.63 -2.50 -10.26
N ASP A 36 -10.33 -2.65 -10.54
CA ASP A 36 -9.72 -3.95 -10.79
C ASP A 36 -9.73 -4.87 -9.56
N LEU A 37 -9.98 -4.32 -8.37
CA LEU A 37 -10.05 -5.07 -7.11
C LEU A 37 -11.44 -5.57 -6.76
N SER A 38 -12.50 -5.06 -7.40
CA SER A 38 -13.89 -5.25 -6.98
C SER A 38 -14.33 -6.71 -6.87
N GLY A 39 -13.74 -7.60 -7.66
CA GLY A 39 -14.11 -9.01 -7.68
C GLY A 39 -13.53 -9.85 -6.54
N TYR A 40 -12.56 -9.34 -5.79
CA TYR A 40 -11.86 -10.13 -4.77
C TYR A 40 -11.39 -9.34 -3.55
N ILE A 41 -11.69 -8.05 -3.46
CA ILE A 41 -11.19 -7.19 -2.37
C ILE A 41 -11.65 -7.67 -0.98
N GLU A 42 -12.82 -8.25 -0.86
CA GLU A 42 -13.35 -8.76 0.41
C GLU A 42 -12.56 -9.96 0.97
N TYR A 43 -11.77 -10.62 0.13
CA TYR A 43 -10.94 -11.75 0.51
C TYR A 43 -9.51 -11.34 0.91
N LEU A 44 -9.19 -10.05 0.82
CA LEU A 44 -7.85 -9.53 1.09
C LEU A 44 -7.72 -9.05 2.53
N ASP A 45 -6.55 -9.27 3.12
CA ASP A 45 -6.20 -8.73 4.43
C ASP A 45 -5.70 -7.30 4.32
N TYR A 46 -5.06 -6.96 3.20
CA TYR A 46 -4.59 -5.59 2.94
C TYR A 46 -4.39 -5.35 1.44
N VAL A 47 -4.36 -4.08 1.08
CA VAL A 47 -4.00 -3.61 -0.26
C VAL A 47 -2.76 -2.74 -0.16
N LEU A 48 -1.75 -3.05 -0.98
CA LEU A 48 -0.55 -2.21 -1.12
C LEU A 48 -0.75 -1.24 -2.28
N VAL A 49 -0.77 0.04 -1.97
CA VAL A 49 -0.79 1.10 -2.97
C VAL A 49 0.65 1.53 -3.24
N MET A 50 1.14 1.26 -4.43
CA MET A 50 2.45 1.74 -4.86
C MET A 50 2.35 3.22 -5.18
N THR A 51 3.19 4.02 -4.55
CA THR A 51 3.21 5.48 -4.69
C THR A 51 4.39 5.99 -5.51
N VAL A 52 5.08 5.05 -6.17
CA VAL A 52 6.08 5.28 -7.22
C VAL A 52 5.92 4.18 -8.27
N GLU A 53 6.47 4.39 -9.46
CA GLU A 53 6.55 3.30 -10.44
C GLU A 53 7.49 2.20 -9.91
N PRO A 54 7.07 0.91 -9.95
CA PRO A 54 7.90 -0.18 -9.45
C PRO A 54 9.17 -0.36 -10.30
N GLY A 55 10.24 -0.82 -9.67
CA GLY A 55 11.47 -1.16 -10.37
C GLY A 55 12.75 -0.81 -9.62
N PHE A 56 12.82 0.32 -8.94
CA PHE A 56 14.01 0.73 -8.19
C PHE A 56 13.66 1.68 -7.05
N SER A 57 14.54 1.74 -6.06
CA SER A 57 14.36 2.59 -4.87
C SER A 57 14.75 4.05 -5.13
N GLY A 58 14.35 4.95 -4.24
CA GLY A 58 14.73 6.36 -4.28
C GLY A 58 13.93 7.24 -5.23
N GLN A 59 12.85 6.72 -5.79
CA GLN A 59 11.97 7.52 -6.64
C GLN A 59 11.12 8.50 -5.83
N SER A 60 10.68 9.58 -6.48
CA SER A 60 9.82 10.58 -5.86
C SER A 60 8.39 10.07 -5.70
N PHE A 61 7.79 10.42 -4.57
CA PHE A 61 6.40 10.09 -4.28
C PHE A 61 5.43 10.69 -5.31
N MET A 62 4.50 9.88 -5.78
CA MET A 62 3.47 10.30 -6.73
C MET A 62 2.19 10.72 -5.98
N TYR A 63 2.00 12.03 -5.82
CA TYR A 63 0.83 12.56 -5.11
C TYR A 63 -0.51 12.19 -5.75
N SER A 64 -0.52 11.84 -7.02
CA SER A 64 -1.70 11.34 -7.71
C SER A 64 -2.26 10.05 -7.11
N CYS A 65 -1.43 9.29 -6.38
CA CYS A 65 -1.86 8.06 -5.71
C CYS A 65 -2.65 8.32 -4.42
N VAL A 66 -2.60 9.54 -3.88
CA VAL A 66 -3.31 9.90 -2.65
C VAL A 66 -4.83 9.74 -2.79
N SER A 67 -5.39 10.19 -3.92
CA SER A 67 -6.82 10.03 -4.19
C SER A 67 -7.26 8.56 -4.20
N LYS A 68 -6.39 7.67 -4.63
CA LYS A 68 -6.64 6.23 -4.64
C LYS A 68 -6.74 5.67 -3.22
N ILE A 69 -5.86 6.12 -2.32
CA ILE A 69 -5.89 5.75 -0.90
C ILE A 69 -7.21 6.23 -0.27
N GLU A 70 -7.58 7.48 -0.53
CA GLU A 70 -8.82 8.07 -0.02
C GLU A 70 -10.06 7.32 -0.51
N GLU A 71 -10.09 6.96 -1.78
CA GLU A 71 -11.20 6.20 -2.38
C GLU A 71 -11.32 4.81 -1.77
N LEU A 72 -10.20 4.10 -1.60
CA LEU A 72 -10.18 2.79 -0.95
C LEU A 72 -10.70 2.87 0.49
N LYS A 73 -10.27 3.88 1.25
CA LYS A 73 -10.69 4.06 2.63
C LYS A 73 -12.19 4.40 2.73
N ALA A 74 -12.69 5.21 1.82
CA ALA A 74 -14.10 5.58 1.78
C ALA A 74 -15.00 4.37 1.46
N LYS A 75 -14.60 3.54 0.50
CA LYS A 75 -15.36 2.36 0.09
C LYS A 75 -15.22 1.18 1.07
N TYR A 76 -14.06 1.03 1.68
CA TYR A 76 -13.72 -0.12 2.53
C TYR A 76 -13.07 0.36 3.83
N PRO A 77 -13.87 0.90 4.77
CA PRO A 77 -13.32 1.57 5.97
C PRO A 77 -12.46 0.68 6.87
N ASN A 78 -12.69 -0.64 6.83
CA ASN A 78 -11.95 -1.60 7.66
C ASN A 78 -10.74 -2.22 6.96
N LEU A 79 -10.50 -1.86 5.69
CA LEU A 79 -9.39 -2.38 4.92
C LEU A 79 -8.07 -1.82 5.42
N ASN A 80 -7.07 -2.69 5.58
CA ASN A 80 -5.70 -2.27 5.83
C ASN A 80 -5.08 -1.80 4.52
N ILE A 81 -4.57 -0.59 4.51
CA ILE A 81 -3.95 0.04 3.34
C ILE A 81 -2.48 0.27 3.62
N GLN A 82 -1.63 -0.40 2.85
CA GLN A 82 -0.18 -0.25 2.90
C GLN A 82 0.27 0.65 1.76
N VAL A 83 1.28 1.47 2.01
CA VAL A 83 1.90 2.32 0.98
C VAL A 83 3.39 2.03 0.89
N ASP A 84 3.89 2.03 -0.33
CA ASP A 84 5.31 1.80 -0.63
C ASP A 84 5.75 2.72 -1.76
N GLY A 85 6.76 3.54 -1.49
CA GLY A 85 7.37 4.41 -2.48
C GLY A 85 7.42 5.87 -2.06
N GLY A 86 8.62 6.39 -1.88
CA GLY A 86 8.86 7.80 -1.58
C GLY A 86 8.36 8.26 -0.21
N ILE A 87 8.29 7.34 0.77
CA ILE A 87 7.79 7.65 2.12
C ILE A 87 8.87 8.38 2.91
N ASN A 88 8.56 9.61 3.32
CA ASN A 88 9.36 10.46 4.19
C ASN A 88 8.43 11.14 5.18
N GLU A 89 8.94 12.03 6.04
CA GLU A 89 8.14 12.69 7.08
C GLU A 89 6.92 13.41 6.49
N LYS A 90 7.09 14.10 5.38
CA LYS A 90 6.03 14.87 4.73
C LYS A 90 4.99 13.98 4.06
N THR A 91 5.43 13.01 3.26
CA THR A 91 4.53 12.12 2.52
C THR A 91 3.85 11.14 3.45
N PHE A 92 4.50 10.73 4.54
CA PHE A 92 3.90 9.90 5.59
C PHE A 92 2.63 10.57 6.15
N GLU A 93 2.73 11.83 6.53
CA GLU A 93 1.59 12.57 7.08
C GLU A 93 0.42 12.64 6.10
N VAL A 94 0.72 12.90 4.84
CA VAL A 94 -0.31 12.93 3.78
C VAL A 94 -1.02 11.57 3.67
N CYS A 95 -0.26 10.48 3.68
CA CYS A 95 -0.82 9.13 3.58
C CYS A 95 -1.65 8.74 4.81
N VAL A 96 -1.22 9.11 6.02
CA VAL A 96 -1.99 8.87 7.25
C VAL A 96 -3.35 9.57 7.18
N LYS A 97 -3.36 10.84 6.79
CA LYS A 97 -4.60 11.61 6.65
C LYS A 97 -5.53 11.03 5.61
N SER A 98 -4.98 10.38 4.58
CA SER A 98 -5.77 9.75 3.50
C SER A 98 -6.33 8.39 3.89
N GLY A 99 -5.83 7.78 4.96
CA GLY A 99 -6.34 6.51 5.49
C GLY A 99 -5.38 5.32 5.44
N ALA A 100 -4.14 5.50 5.01
CA ALA A 100 -3.13 4.44 5.06
C ALA A 100 -2.72 4.17 6.51
N ASN A 101 -2.47 2.89 6.82
CA ASN A 101 -2.10 2.47 8.17
C ASN A 101 -0.86 1.56 8.23
N ILE A 102 -0.31 1.17 7.10
CA ILE A 102 0.93 0.38 7.02
C ILE A 102 1.88 1.09 6.05
N PHE A 103 3.15 1.22 6.44
CA PHE A 103 4.12 2.01 5.68
C PHE A 103 5.39 1.24 5.45
N VAL A 104 5.90 1.28 4.21
CA VAL A 104 7.21 0.76 3.84
C VAL A 104 8.13 1.95 3.60
N SER A 105 9.26 1.98 4.28
CA SER A 105 10.24 3.05 4.14
C SER A 105 11.64 2.44 4.05
N GLY A 106 12.37 2.79 3.00
CA GLY A 106 13.73 2.32 2.79
C GLY A 106 14.74 3.46 2.87
N SER A 107 14.97 4.16 1.77
CA SER A 107 16.01 5.18 1.67
C SER A 107 15.89 6.29 2.72
N THR A 108 14.70 6.71 3.07
CA THR A 108 14.48 7.74 4.09
C THR A 108 15.02 7.29 5.45
N LEU A 109 14.74 6.05 5.87
CA LEU A 109 15.25 5.52 7.14
C LEU A 109 16.74 5.29 7.09
N PHE A 110 17.27 4.69 6.03
CA PHE A 110 18.69 4.36 5.92
C PHE A 110 19.58 5.60 5.78
N LYS A 111 19.08 6.66 5.19
CA LYS A 111 19.81 7.93 5.02
C LYS A 111 19.60 8.91 6.18
N HIS A 112 18.67 8.64 7.09
CA HIS A 112 18.41 9.52 8.21
C HIS A 112 19.53 9.44 9.25
N ASN A 113 19.89 10.58 9.85
CA ASN A 113 20.94 10.66 10.87
C ASN A 113 20.58 9.87 12.14
N ASN A 114 19.30 9.77 12.47
CA ASN A 114 18.81 9.01 13.62
C ASN A 114 17.52 8.26 13.25
N PRO A 115 17.64 7.06 12.65
CA PRO A 115 16.46 6.30 12.20
C PRO A 115 15.49 5.95 13.32
N ARG A 116 16.00 5.64 14.52
CA ARG A 116 15.16 5.31 15.69
C ARG A 116 14.26 6.48 16.06
N ASN A 117 14.80 7.70 16.07
CA ASN A 117 14.06 8.91 16.35
C ASN A 117 12.99 9.18 15.31
N LEU A 118 13.33 8.98 14.03
CA LEU A 118 12.38 9.12 12.94
C LEU A 118 11.21 8.13 13.07
N ILE A 119 11.49 6.87 13.37
CA ILE A 119 10.44 5.85 13.57
C ILE A 119 9.52 6.25 14.72
N SER A 120 10.06 6.70 15.86
CA SER A 120 9.27 7.15 17.01
C SER A 120 8.38 8.33 16.65
N LYS A 121 8.90 9.29 15.90
CA LYS A 121 8.16 10.46 15.43
C LYS A 121 7.00 10.07 14.52
N LEU A 122 7.25 9.19 13.55
CA LEU A 122 6.24 8.74 12.62
C LEU A 122 5.12 7.95 13.31
N LYS A 123 5.46 7.09 14.27
CA LYS A 123 4.47 6.32 15.03
C LYS A 123 3.57 7.17 15.91
N SER A 124 3.98 8.37 16.26
CA SER A 124 3.20 9.30 17.08
C SER A 124 2.16 10.11 16.28
N LEU A 125 2.21 10.06 14.97
CA LEU A 125 1.28 10.81 14.10
C LEU A 125 -0.12 10.13 13.92
#